data_4bf966b8f0dbaea1984309626467f4f7
#
_entry.id   4bf966b8f0dbaea1984309626467f4f7
#
_cell.length_a   1.000
_cell.length_b   1.000
_cell.length_c   1.000
_cell.angle_alpha   90.00
_cell.angle_beta   90.00
_cell.angle_gamma   90.00
#
_symmetry.space_group_name_H-M   'P 1'
#
loop_
_entity.id
_entity.type
_entity.pdbx_description
1 polymer ?
#
loop_
_entity_poly.entity_id
_entity_poly.type
_entity_poly.pdbx_seq_one_letter_code
_entity_poly.pdbx_strand_id
1 'polypeptide(L)'
;MSIIGNPIIAGGGIVAKLYVTGEPGAAVTATLDSTVVTGTLDGTGECLLKLKKAGTWTVTTTPGRTKTVTVEEQYRVDAPATRIYGVSCDWVGTNTTVMQRTDDAAQFADPVPYVSGATSYGSPFDDRMPWRGMQIVEDDACGTLVSIPKFWYKLTQNQNGIKVQIADAPVEGFSVSPAHMDRGDGAGERDVVYVGRYHCSSSSSNKSVTGKNPQASKTRSAFRTEIHNLGAGVWQWDWAMHLTIQMLYLVEFADWHSQKCIGYGCGNNSSTQTQGASDSMPYHTGTMQSSRTTYGVGVQYRHIEGLWDNVYDWVDGCYYNSSGLNLILNPASFSDSSGGTPVGVPSSGYPSALGVKPAGPYPVFIPTAAAGSDSTYVPDYWSFSVSNPCLFVGGSYSGNMNFGLFCVSYYTASYTSAYIGSRLQKLP
;
A
#
# COMPACT_ATOMS: atom_id res chain seq x y z
N MET A 1 -10.55 -18.95 -13.87
CA MET A 1 -9.72 -20.06 -13.38
C MET A 1 -8.47 -20.12 -14.23
N SER A 2 -7.33 -19.85 -13.67
CA SER A 2 -6.04 -20.12 -14.30
C SER A 2 -5.43 -21.32 -13.59
N ILE A 3 -4.92 -22.28 -14.36
CA ILE A 3 -4.24 -23.46 -13.83
C ILE A 3 -2.82 -23.40 -14.37
N ILE A 4 -1.87 -23.33 -13.48
CA ILE A 4 -0.44 -23.24 -13.82
C ILE A 4 0.21 -24.47 -13.19
N GLY A 5 0.71 -25.37 -14.02
CA GLY A 5 1.41 -26.56 -13.58
C GLY A 5 2.89 -26.31 -13.41
N ASN A 6 3.48 -26.72 -12.31
CA ASN A 6 4.92 -26.73 -12.11
C ASN A 6 5.37 -28.11 -11.59
N PRO A 7 6.09 -28.94 -12.39
CA PRO A 7 6.73 -30.13 -11.90
C PRO A 7 8.07 -29.76 -11.25
N ILE A 8 8.18 -29.95 -9.94
CA ILE A 8 9.48 -30.00 -9.28
C ILE A 8 9.71 -31.46 -8.89
N ILE A 9 10.74 -32.05 -9.40
CA ILE A 9 11.25 -33.33 -8.89
C ILE A 9 11.76 -33.08 -7.48
N ALA A 10 10.93 -33.36 -6.48
CA ALA A 10 11.35 -33.44 -5.10
C ALA A 10 11.09 -34.87 -4.64
N GLY A 11 12.07 -35.49 -3.98
CA GLY A 11 11.95 -36.84 -3.46
C GLY A 11 10.66 -37.04 -2.64
N GLY A 12 10.00 -38.19 -2.80
CA GLY A 12 8.75 -38.51 -2.13
C GLY A 12 7.57 -38.84 -3.04
N GLY A 13 7.81 -39.12 -4.34
CA GLY A 13 6.78 -39.61 -5.25
C GLY A 13 5.81 -38.52 -5.76
N ILE A 14 6.17 -37.24 -5.67
CA ILE A 14 5.45 -36.13 -6.28
C ILE A 14 5.99 -35.93 -7.69
N VAL A 15 5.11 -36.04 -8.71
CA VAL A 15 5.46 -35.84 -10.12
C VAL A 15 5.28 -34.36 -10.52
N ALA A 16 4.26 -33.68 -9.99
CA ALA A 16 4.02 -32.28 -10.28
C ALA A 16 3.34 -31.55 -9.12
N LYS A 17 3.55 -30.25 -9.07
CA LYS A 17 2.79 -29.31 -8.25
C LYS A 17 1.89 -28.49 -9.17
N LEU A 18 0.59 -28.48 -8.92
CA LEU A 18 -0.39 -27.76 -9.70
C LEU A 18 -0.91 -26.58 -8.90
N TYR A 19 -0.64 -25.37 -9.36
CA TYR A 19 -1.20 -24.14 -8.80
C TYR A 19 -2.56 -23.87 -9.44
N VAL A 20 -3.58 -23.71 -8.61
CA VAL A 20 -4.93 -23.39 -9.05
C VAL A 20 -5.33 -22.06 -8.45
N THR A 21 -5.84 -21.16 -9.26
CA THR A 21 -6.35 -19.85 -8.82
C THR A 21 -7.85 -19.75 -9.09
N GLY A 22 -8.58 -19.06 -8.23
CA GLY A 22 -10.03 -18.86 -8.36
C GLY A 22 -10.62 -18.09 -7.19
N GLU A 23 -11.88 -18.26 -6.91
CA GLU A 23 -12.56 -17.60 -5.81
C GLU A 23 -12.09 -18.15 -4.46
N PRO A 24 -11.73 -17.29 -3.49
CA PRO A 24 -11.33 -17.73 -2.16
C PRO A 24 -12.38 -18.64 -1.50
N GLY A 25 -11.91 -19.68 -0.83
CA GLY A 25 -12.77 -20.68 -0.18
C GLY A 25 -13.39 -21.73 -1.10
N ALA A 26 -13.22 -21.61 -2.43
CA ALA A 26 -13.73 -22.62 -3.35
C ALA A 26 -12.96 -23.95 -3.23
N ALA A 27 -13.68 -25.08 -3.26
CA ALA A 27 -13.06 -26.39 -3.30
C ALA A 27 -12.42 -26.65 -4.67
N VAL A 28 -11.25 -27.30 -4.66
CA VAL A 28 -10.51 -27.71 -5.85
C VAL A 28 -10.39 -29.22 -5.85
N THR A 29 -10.71 -29.86 -6.98
CA THR A 29 -10.54 -31.29 -7.17
C THR A 29 -9.79 -31.52 -8.48
N ALA A 30 -8.71 -32.27 -8.43
CA ALA A 30 -7.99 -32.74 -9.60
C ALA A 30 -8.16 -34.28 -9.71
N THR A 31 -8.59 -34.78 -10.85
CA THR A 31 -8.85 -36.19 -11.12
C THR A 31 -8.06 -36.71 -12.30
N LEU A 32 -7.44 -37.86 -12.13
CA LEU A 32 -6.85 -38.66 -13.20
C LEU A 32 -7.21 -40.14 -12.95
N ASP A 33 -8.02 -40.74 -13.82
CA ASP A 33 -8.60 -42.07 -13.65
C ASP A 33 -9.34 -42.19 -12.29
N SER A 34 -8.89 -43.12 -11.44
CA SER A 34 -9.38 -43.28 -10.06
C SER A 34 -8.64 -42.44 -9.01
N THR A 35 -7.64 -41.67 -9.43
CA THR A 35 -6.85 -40.86 -8.50
C THR A 35 -7.49 -39.48 -8.35
N VAL A 36 -7.75 -39.07 -7.11
CA VAL A 36 -8.35 -37.78 -6.78
C VAL A 36 -7.43 -37.04 -5.82
N VAL A 37 -7.14 -35.79 -6.12
CA VAL A 37 -6.41 -34.87 -5.23
C VAL A 37 -7.28 -33.63 -5.00
N THR A 38 -7.47 -33.28 -3.74
CA THR A 38 -8.36 -32.17 -3.37
C THR A 38 -7.59 -31.08 -2.61
N GLY A 39 -8.10 -29.88 -2.66
CA GLY A 39 -7.63 -28.72 -1.92
C GLY A 39 -8.72 -27.67 -1.79
N THR A 40 -8.41 -26.57 -1.13
CA THR A 40 -9.30 -25.40 -1.01
C THR A 40 -8.49 -24.17 -1.37
N LEU A 41 -9.06 -23.26 -2.14
CA LEU A 41 -8.46 -21.98 -2.44
C LEU A 41 -8.41 -21.15 -1.14
N ASP A 42 -7.23 -20.65 -0.81
CA ASP A 42 -7.01 -19.84 0.38
C ASP A 42 -7.64 -18.44 0.30
N GLY A 43 -7.39 -17.58 1.28
CA GLY A 43 -7.91 -16.23 1.31
C GLY A 43 -7.42 -15.33 0.16
N THR A 44 -6.35 -15.72 -0.55
CA THR A 44 -5.85 -15.07 -1.76
C THR A 44 -6.41 -15.67 -3.05
N GLY A 45 -7.22 -16.74 -2.93
CA GLY A 45 -7.77 -17.48 -4.06
C GLY A 45 -6.76 -18.42 -4.72
N GLU A 46 -5.78 -18.94 -3.97
CA GLU A 46 -4.74 -19.84 -4.48
C GLU A 46 -4.77 -21.20 -3.76
N CYS A 47 -4.43 -22.26 -4.49
CA CYS A 47 -4.29 -23.61 -3.95
C CYS A 47 -3.15 -24.35 -4.65
N LEU A 48 -2.35 -25.08 -3.89
CA LEU A 48 -1.29 -25.93 -4.40
C LEU A 48 -1.65 -27.41 -4.25
N LEU A 49 -1.91 -28.07 -5.36
CA LEU A 49 -2.13 -29.53 -5.41
C LEU A 49 -0.81 -30.24 -5.73
N LYS A 50 -0.55 -31.35 -5.03
CA LYS A 50 0.62 -32.20 -5.24
C LYS A 50 0.18 -33.46 -5.98
N LEU A 51 0.53 -33.57 -7.27
CA LEU A 51 0.16 -34.67 -8.13
C LEU A 51 1.24 -35.77 -8.11
N LYS A 52 0.82 -37.03 -7.99
CA LYS A 52 1.74 -38.18 -7.88
C LYS A 52 1.80 -39.05 -9.13
N LYS A 53 1.09 -38.67 -10.19
CA LYS A 53 1.05 -39.39 -11.48
C LYS A 53 1.19 -38.42 -12.63
N ALA A 54 1.88 -38.82 -13.69
CA ALA A 54 1.81 -38.20 -15.00
C ALA A 54 0.48 -38.56 -15.69
N GLY A 55 0.00 -37.74 -16.59
CA GLY A 55 -1.24 -37.94 -17.35
C GLY A 55 -2.08 -36.68 -17.46
N THR A 56 -3.22 -36.79 -18.08
CA THR A 56 -4.16 -35.69 -18.31
C THR A 56 -5.13 -35.59 -17.13
N TRP A 57 -4.94 -34.60 -16.28
CA TRP A 57 -5.76 -34.33 -15.12
C TRP A 57 -6.94 -33.43 -15.47
N THR A 58 -8.11 -33.74 -14.96
CA THR A 58 -9.28 -32.87 -15.00
C THR A 58 -9.34 -32.12 -13.68
N VAL A 59 -9.22 -30.79 -13.71
CA VAL A 59 -9.26 -29.95 -12.53
C VAL A 59 -10.54 -29.15 -12.50
N THR A 60 -11.29 -29.28 -11.41
CA THR A 60 -12.60 -28.63 -11.21
C THR A 60 -12.54 -27.76 -9.95
N THR A 61 -13.10 -26.56 -10.04
CA THR A 61 -13.35 -25.69 -8.88
C THR A 61 -14.85 -25.48 -8.70
N THR A 62 -15.33 -25.35 -7.47
CA THR A 62 -16.72 -24.94 -7.22
C THR A 62 -16.85 -23.41 -7.25
N PRO A 63 -17.92 -22.83 -7.86
CA PRO A 63 -18.95 -23.53 -8.65
C PRO A 63 -18.52 -23.79 -10.09
N GLY A 64 -18.36 -25.10 -10.43
CA GLY A 64 -18.49 -25.62 -11.77
C GLY A 64 -17.51 -25.21 -12.89
N ARG A 65 -16.31 -24.72 -12.62
CA ARG A 65 -15.29 -24.47 -13.65
C ARG A 65 -14.33 -25.65 -13.76
N THR A 66 -14.21 -26.19 -14.95
CA THR A 66 -13.35 -27.36 -15.23
C THR A 66 -12.30 -27.03 -16.28
N LYS A 67 -11.08 -27.51 -16.09
CA LYS A 67 -9.97 -27.41 -17.04
C LYS A 67 -9.17 -28.72 -17.04
N THR A 68 -8.72 -29.15 -18.21
CA THR A 68 -7.79 -30.28 -18.35
C THR A 68 -6.35 -29.80 -18.37
N VAL A 69 -5.46 -30.50 -17.67
CA VAL A 69 -4.01 -30.22 -17.60
C VAL A 69 -3.26 -31.51 -17.82
N THR A 70 -2.40 -31.56 -18.83
CA THR A 70 -1.54 -32.71 -19.08
C THR A 70 -0.23 -32.52 -18.31
N VAL A 71 0.12 -33.50 -17.51
CA VAL A 71 1.36 -33.58 -16.73
C VAL A 71 2.19 -34.71 -17.33
N GLU A 72 3.35 -34.37 -17.87
CA GLU A 72 4.30 -35.35 -18.42
C GLU A 72 5.42 -35.63 -17.41
N GLU A 73 5.98 -36.82 -17.44
CA GLU A 73 6.95 -37.31 -16.45
C GLU A 73 8.28 -36.50 -16.37
N GLN A 74 8.54 -35.68 -17.37
CA GLN A 74 9.77 -34.86 -17.46
C GLN A 74 9.52 -33.37 -17.81
N TYR A 75 8.31 -32.89 -17.63
CA TYR A 75 8.02 -31.51 -18.02
C TYR A 75 8.48 -30.52 -16.94
N ARG A 76 9.50 -29.73 -17.28
CA ARG A 76 9.81 -28.51 -16.57
C ARG A 76 8.79 -27.46 -17.03
N VAL A 77 7.67 -27.35 -16.33
CA VAL A 77 6.84 -26.15 -16.50
C VAL A 77 7.57 -25.06 -15.74
N ASP A 78 7.96 -24.02 -16.44
CA ASP A 78 8.50 -22.84 -15.79
C ASP A 78 7.51 -22.41 -14.68
N ALA A 79 8.03 -22.12 -13.51
CA ALA A 79 7.26 -21.46 -12.48
C ALA A 79 6.51 -20.30 -13.13
N PRO A 80 5.27 -19.99 -12.71
CA PRO A 80 4.64 -18.78 -13.21
C PRO A 80 5.66 -17.67 -13.09
N ALA A 81 5.98 -17.03 -14.20
CA ALA A 81 6.99 -15.97 -14.21
C ALA A 81 6.55 -14.97 -13.15
N THR A 82 7.41 -14.76 -12.16
CA THR A 82 7.19 -13.74 -11.15
C THR A 82 6.85 -12.45 -11.87
N ARG A 83 5.71 -11.86 -11.55
CA ARG A 83 5.27 -10.63 -12.18
C ARG A 83 5.98 -9.46 -11.53
N ILE A 84 6.57 -8.62 -12.36
CA ILE A 84 7.20 -7.38 -11.92
C ILE A 84 6.45 -6.24 -12.58
N TYR A 85 5.87 -5.38 -11.76
CA TYR A 85 5.18 -4.18 -12.20
C TYR A 85 6.01 -2.96 -11.84
N GLY A 86 6.27 -2.09 -12.81
CA GLY A 86 7.14 -0.96 -12.58
C GLY A 86 6.59 0.35 -13.09
N VAL A 87 7.13 1.42 -12.55
CA VAL A 87 6.97 2.78 -13.05
C VAL A 87 8.31 3.50 -12.98
N SER A 88 8.64 4.24 -14.02
CA SER A 88 9.85 5.04 -14.12
C SER A 88 9.49 6.51 -14.26
N CYS A 89 10.22 7.34 -13.56
CA CYS A 89 10.12 8.78 -13.61
C CYS A 89 11.52 9.36 -13.86
N ASP A 90 11.73 9.98 -15.01
CA ASP A 90 12.91 10.78 -15.31
C ASP A 90 12.48 12.22 -15.59
N TRP A 91 12.87 13.16 -14.74
CA TRP A 91 12.44 14.53 -14.87
C TRP A 91 13.35 15.29 -15.85
N VAL A 92 12.76 15.60 -16.99
CA VAL A 92 13.40 16.44 -18.01
C VAL A 92 12.57 17.71 -18.16
N GLY A 93 13.07 18.82 -17.63
CA GLY A 93 12.37 20.11 -17.67
C GLY A 93 11.31 20.26 -16.57
N THR A 94 10.22 21.00 -16.84
CA THR A 94 9.16 21.35 -15.90
C THR A 94 7.80 20.70 -16.19
N ASN A 95 7.79 19.59 -16.91
CA ASN A 95 6.55 18.91 -17.27
C ASN A 95 5.86 18.25 -16.05
N THR A 96 4.55 18.13 -16.13
CA THR A 96 3.70 17.53 -15.09
C THR A 96 3.49 16.03 -15.25
N THR A 97 3.87 15.44 -16.39
CA THR A 97 3.64 14.03 -16.71
C THR A 97 4.89 13.43 -17.32
N VAL A 98 5.67 12.74 -16.51
CA VAL A 98 6.94 12.10 -16.93
C VAL A 98 7.03 10.66 -16.44
N MET A 99 5.96 10.12 -15.86
CA MET A 99 5.94 8.74 -15.39
C MET A 99 5.52 7.79 -16.51
N GLN A 100 6.25 6.71 -16.65
CA GLN A 100 5.98 5.66 -17.61
C GLN A 100 5.93 4.31 -16.90
N ARG A 101 4.89 3.53 -17.17
CA ARG A 101 4.83 2.14 -16.73
C ARG A 101 5.88 1.32 -17.43
N THR A 102 6.48 0.39 -16.72
CA THR A 102 7.55 -0.49 -17.18
C THR A 102 7.26 -1.93 -16.79
N ASP A 103 8.11 -2.82 -17.24
CA ASP A 103 8.04 -4.24 -16.91
C ASP A 103 6.66 -4.84 -17.34
N ASP A 104 6.05 -5.72 -16.58
CA ASP A 104 4.75 -6.33 -16.91
C ASP A 104 3.59 -5.32 -16.96
N ALA A 105 3.77 -4.12 -16.41
CA ALA A 105 2.78 -3.04 -16.48
C ALA A 105 2.91 -2.14 -17.72
N ALA A 106 3.93 -2.30 -18.56
CA ALA A 106 4.26 -1.37 -19.65
C ALA A 106 3.10 -1.10 -20.63
N GLN A 107 2.19 -2.05 -20.78
CA GLN A 107 1.04 -1.94 -21.69
C GLN A 107 -0.30 -1.76 -20.93
N PHE A 108 -0.27 -1.57 -19.61
CA PHE A 108 -1.50 -1.37 -18.85
C PHE A 108 -2.10 0.01 -19.14
N ALA A 109 -3.41 0.03 -19.32
CA ALA A 109 -4.16 1.28 -19.38
C ALA A 109 -4.12 2.01 -18.04
N ASP A 110 -4.41 3.31 -18.05
CA ASP A 110 -4.55 4.06 -16.81
C ASP A 110 -5.79 3.59 -16.03
N PRO A 111 -5.69 3.47 -14.69
CA PRO A 111 -6.84 3.21 -13.86
C PRO A 111 -7.90 4.29 -14.03
N VAL A 112 -9.16 3.87 -14.00
CA VAL A 112 -10.33 4.76 -13.99
C VAL A 112 -10.97 4.68 -12.61
N PRO A 113 -10.64 5.57 -11.67
CA PRO A 113 -11.27 5.60 -10.36
C PRO A 113 -12.75 5.94 -10.46
N TYR A 114 -13.54 5.45 -9.52
CA TYR A 114 -14.93 5.84 -9.40
C TYR A 114 -15.04 7.33 -9.07
N VAL A 115 -15.97 8.01 -9.72
CA VAL A 115 -16.43 9.35 -9.35
C VAL A 115 -17.94 9.26 -9.16
N SER A 116 -18.51 9.93 -8.16
CA SER A 116 -19.92 9.83 -7.83
C SER A 116 -20.81 9.96 -9.07
N GLY A 117 -21.66 8.94 -9.32
CA GLY A 117 -22.50 8.83 -10.49
C GLY A 117 -21.86 8.19 -11.73
N ALA A 118 -20.57 7.84 -11.70
CA ALA A 118 -19.92 7.16 -12.81
C ALA A 118 -20.40 5.71 -12.95
N THR A 119 -20.53 5.26 -14.21
CA THR A 119 -20.92 3.88 -14.56
C THR A 119 -19.77 3.05 -15.09
N SER A 120 -18.58 3.63 -15.27
CA SER A 120 -17.36 2.97 -15.73
C SER A 120 -16.21 3.32 -14.81
N TYR A 121 -15.55 2.30 -14.26
CA TYR A 121 -14.39 2.38 -13.40
C TYR A 121 -13.66 1.02 -13.42
N GLY A 122 -12.39 1.01 -13.04
CA GLY A 122 -11.59 -0.21 -12.97
C GLY A 122 -10.09 0.07 -13.07
N SER A 123 -9.31 -0.92 -12.75
CA SER A 123 -7.85 -0.87 -12.84
C SER A 123 -7.32 -2.20 -13.41
N PRO A 124 -6.32 -2.17 -14.30
CA PRO A 124 -5.64 -3.39 -14.74
C PRO A 124 -4.92 -4.13 -13.60
N PHE A 125 -4.81 -3.51 -12.42
CA PHE A 125 -4.24 -4.11 -11.23
C PHE A 125 -5.27 -4.81 -10.32
N ASP A 126 -6.56 -4.79 -10.64
CA ASP A 126 -7.60 -5.42 -9.81
C ASP A 126 -7.46 -6.94 -9.70
N ASP A 127 -6.88 -7.57 -10.73
CA ASP A 127 -6.59 -9.00 -10.76
C ASP A 127 -5.12 -9.33 -10.41
N ARG A 128 -4.35 -8.38 -9.92
CA ARG A 128 -2.91 -8.53 -9.70
C ARG A 128 -2.55 -8.42 -8.21
N MET A 129 -1.72 -9.35 -7.74
CA MET A 129 -1.12 -9.21 -6.41
C MET A 129 -0.02 -8.12 -6.44
N PRO A 130 0.14 -7.33 -5.38
CA PRO A 130 -0.60 -7.38 -4.10
C PRO A 130 -1.94 -6.64 -4.09
N TRP A 131 -2.27 -5.82 -5.09
CA TRP A 131 -3.48 -4.97 -5.13
C TRP A 131 -4.78 -5.74 -4.96
N ARG A 132 -4.93 -6.89 -5.61
CA ARG A 132 -6.10 -7.77 -5.48
C ARG A 132 -6.36 -8.21 -4.04
N GLY A 133 -5.31 -8.37 -3.26
CA GLY A 133 -5.38 -8.82 -1.87
C GLY A 133 -5.61 -7.72 -0.85
N MET A 134 -5.73 -6.45 -1.30
CA MET A 134 -6.13 -5.36 -0.42
C MET A 134 -7.64 -5.40 -0.21
N GLN A 135 -8.06 -5.92 0.96
CA GLN A 135 -9.46 -6.21 1.27
C GLN A 135 -9.84 -5.62 2.64
N ILE A 136 -11.13 -5.32 2.80
CA ILE A 136 -11.67 -4.90 4.09
C ILE A 136 -11.70 -6.09 5.04
N VAL A 137 -11.24 -5.86 6.27
CA VAL A 137 -11.22 -6.84 7.37
C VAL A 137 -11.76 -6.17 8.63
N GLU A 138 -12.72 -6.81 9.28
CA GLU A 138 -13.21 -6.36 10.57
C GLU A 138 -12.36 -6.96 11.71
N ASP A 139 -12.00 -6.13 12.69
CA ASP A 139 -11.19 -6.50 13.84
C ASP A 139 -11.82 -5.93 15.13
N ASP A 140 -12.06 -6.78 16.10
CA ASP A 140 -12.77 -6.39 17.35
C ASP A 140 -12.02 -5.30 18.13
N ALA A 141 -10.68 -5.33 18.11
CA ALA A 141 -9.86 -4.36 18.82
C ALA A 141 -9.67 -3.05 18.04
N CYS A 142 -9.51 -3.15 16.73
CA CYS A 142 -9.08 -2.06 15.85
C CYS A 142 -10.23 -1.40 15.08
N GLY A 143 -11.35 -2.09 14.88
CA GLY A 143 -12.43 -1.71 13.96
C GLY A 143 -12.14 -2.18 12.54
N THR A 144 -12.53 -1.40 11.55
CA THR A 144 -12.40 -1.75 10.14
C THR A 144 -10.99 -1.48 9.62
N LEU A 145 -10.34 -2.50 9.12
CA LEU A 145 -8.98 -2.48 8.58
C LEU A 145 -8.97 -2.77 7.07
N VAL A 146 -7.87 -2.47 6.43
CA VAL A 146 -7.54 -2.92 5.07
C VAL A 146 -6.30 -3.78 5.14
N SER A 147 -6.38 -5.01 4.63
CA SER A 147 -5.24 -5.92 4.48
C SER A 147 -4.33 -5.46 3.34
N ILE A 148 -3.03 -5.61 3.52
CA ILE A 148 -2.02 -5.42 2.47
C ILE A 148 -1.16 -6.67 2.43
N PRO A 149 -1.22 -7.48 1.36
CA PRO A 149 -0.38 -8.66 1.19
C PRO A 149 1.10 -8.32 1.02
N LYS A 150 1.98 -9.23 1.44
CA LYS A 150 3.42 -9.12 1.23
C LYS A 150 3.77 -9.03 -0.25
N PHE A 151 4.70 -8.15 -0.55
CA PHE A 151 5.30 -8.02 -1.85
C PHE A 151 6.79 -7.65 -1.73
N TRP A 152 7.50 -7.71 -2.83
CA TRP A 152 8.90 -7.32 -2.93
C TRP A 152 9.00 -6.05 -3.77
N TYR A 153 9.94 -5.19 -3.44
CA TYR A 153 10.14 -3.95 -4.17
C TYR A 153 11.60 -3.68 -4.49
N LYS A 154 11.81 -2.87 -5.50
CA LYS A 154 13.12 -2.32 -5.84
C LYS A 154 12.98 -0.85 -6.20
N LEU A 155 13.82 -0.02 -5.59
CA LEU A 155 13.98 1.38 -5.94
C LEU A 155 15.30 1.55 -6.69
N THR A 156 15.27 2.18 -7.84
CA THR A 156 16.46 2.47 -8.65
C THR A 156 16.52 3.97 -8.89
N GLN A 157 17.72 4.54 -8.76
CA GLN A 157 17.96 5.93 -9.08
C GLN A 157 17.99 6.11 -10.60
N ASN A 158 17.18 6.99 -11.14
CA ASN A 158 17.30 7.54 -12.49
C ASN A 158 18.05 8.88 -12.45
N GLN A 159 18.17 9.58 -13.56
CA GLN A 159 18.96 10.81 -13.62
C GLN A 159 18.51 11.85 -12.58
N ASN A 160 17.26 12.29 -12.62
CA ASN A 160 16.67 13.23 -11.66
C ASN A 160 15.45 12.64 -10.95
N GLY A 161 15.13 11.40 -11.23
CA GLY A 161 13.96 10.69 -10.74
C GLY A 161 14.30 9.30 -10.24
N ILE A 162 13.27 8.48 -10.17
CA ILE A 162 13.37 7.13 -9.64
C ILE A 162 12.61 6.12 -10.52
N LYS A 163 13.00 4.86 -10.44
CA LYS A 163 12.19 3.73 -10.87
C LYS A 163 11.71 2.97 -9.65
N VAL A 164 10.40 2.71 -9.57
CA VAL A 164 9.76 1.89 -8.55
C VAL A 164 9.29 0.60 -9.19
N GLN A 165 9.68 -0.54 -8.65
CA GLN A 165 9.24 -1.86 -9.11
C GLN A 165 8.66 -2.64 -7.94
N ILE A 166 7.58 -3.37 -8.20
CA ILE A 166 6.89 -4.26 -7.26
C ILE A 166 6.83 -5.64 -7.89
N ALA A 167 7.16 -6.66 -7.10
CA ALA A 167 7.06 -8.05 -7.50
C ALA A 167 6.12 -8.81 -6.54
N ASP A 168 5.33 -9.73 -7.08
CA ASP A 168 4.39 -10.58 -6.34
C ASP A 168 5.05 -11.80 -5.67
N ALA A 169 6.32 -12.02 -5.93
CA ALA A 169 7.14 -13.08 -5.35
C ALA A 169 8.61 -12.63 -5.21
N PRO A 170 9.46 -13.37 -4.47
CA PRO A 170 10.87 -13.03 -4.32
C PRO A 170 11.60 -12.95 -5.66
N VAL A 171 12.34 -11.86 -5.87
CA VAL A 171 13.19 -11.63 -7.04
C VAL A 171 14.57 -11.20 -6.55
N GLU A 172 15.62 -11.66 -7.21
CA GLU A 172 16.99 -11.25 -6.90
C GLU A 172 17.14 -9.71 -7.04
N GLY A 173 17.72 -9.09 -6.02
CA GLY A 173 17.90 -7.65 -5.95
C GLY A 173 16.66 -6.84 -5.57
N PHE A 174 15.58 -7.52 -5.18
CA PHE A 174 14.41 -6.91 -4.54
C PHE A 174 14.45 -7.14 -3.03
N SER A 175 13.91 -6.19 -2.28
CA SER A 175 13.69 -6.28 -0.83
C SER A 175 12.22 -6.54 -0.55
N VAL A 176 11.93 -7.20 0.57
CA VAL A 176 10.55 -7.28 1.09
C VAL A 176 10.05 -5.87 1.39
N SER A 177 8.78 -5.60 1.11
CA SER A 177 8.20 -4.27 1.33
C SER A 177 8.37 -3.81 2.79
N PRO A 178 8.56 -2.51 3.04
CA PRO A 178 8.97 -2.00 4.35
C PRO A 178 8.02 -2.37 5.49
N ALA A 179 6.71 -2.43 5.22
CA ALA A 179 5.73 -2.80 6.24
C ALA A 179 5.77 -4.31 6.60
N HIS A 180 6.24 -5.16 5.68
CA HIS A 180 6.21 -6.63 5.82
C HIS A 180 7.54 -7.24 6.28
N MET A 181 8.63 -6.49 6.19
CA MET A 181 9.96 -7.00 6.57
C MET A 181 10.02 -7.33 8.06
N ASP A 182 11.04 -8.11 8.46
CA ASP A 182 11.35 -8.31 9.86
C ASP A 182 11.68 -6.96 10.52
N ARG A 183 10.84 -6.58 11.49
CA ARG A 183 10.93 -5.31 12.20
C ARG A 183 11.84 -5.38 13.44
N GLY A 184 12.50 -6.52 13.68
CA GLY A 184 13.31 -6.75 14.88
C GLY A 184 12.49 -6.88 16.16
N ASP A 185 11.22 -7.22 16.05
CA ASP A 185 10.27 -7.42 17.14
C ASP A 185 10.04 -8.90 17.47
N GLY A 186 10.75 -9.80 16.78
CA GLY A 186 10.69 -11.24 16.98
C GLY A 186 9.61 -11.97 16.18
N ALA A 187 8.76 -11.25 15.45
CA ALA A 187 7.73 -11.87 14.61
C ALA A 187 8.24 -12.27 13.21
N GLY A 188 9.41 -11.76 12.80
CA GLY A 188 9.96 -12.00 11.47
C GLY A 188 9.23 -11.24 10.36
N GLU A 189 9.32 -11.73 9.12
CA GLU A 189 8.57 -11.20 7.99
C GLU A 189 7.09 -11.57 8.12
N ARG A 190 6.21 -10.66 7.69
CA ARG A 190 4.75 -10.82 7.73
C ARG A 190 4.19 -11.03 6.34
N ASP A 191 3.33 -12.02 6.17
CA ASP A 191 2.66 -12.28 4.89
C ASP A 191 1.55 -11.29 4.59
N VAL A 192 0.99 -10.70 5.64
CA VAL A 192 -0.03 -9.64 5.55
C VAL A 192 0.16 -8.64 6.69
N VAL A 193 -0.07 -7.37 6.39
CA VAL A 193 -0.17 -6.29 7.38
C VAL A 193 -1.49 -5.56 7.18
N TYR A 194 -1.92 -4.81 8.18
CA TYR A 194 -3.21 -4.13 8.13
C TYR A 194 -3.05 -2.66 8.47
N VAL A 195 -3.82 -1.82 7.80
CA VAL A 195 -3.94 -0.39 8.08
C VAL A 195 -5.40 -0.03 8.35
N GLY A 196 -5.67 0.92 9.22
CA GLY A 196 -7.03 1.41 9.45
C GLY A 196 -7.67 1.90 8.17
N ARG A 197 -8.88 1.42 7.85
CA ARG A 197 -9.67 1.95 6.72
C ARG A 197 -9.90 3.44 6.89
N TYR A 198 -10.18 3.89 8.10
CA TYR A 198 -10.41 5.28 8.48
C TYR A 198 -9.29 5.79 9.38
N HIS A 199 -9.21 7.11 9.55
CA HIS A 199 -8.39 7.69 10.62
C HIS A 199 -8.84 7.15 11.98
N CYS A 200 -8.00 7.22 12.98
CA CYS A 200 -8.40 7.01 14.37
C CYS A 200 -9.63 7.85 14.69
N SER A 201 -10.68 7.23 15.16
CA SER A 201 -11.98 7.87 15.31
C SER A 201 -12.17 8.42 16.70
N SER A 202 -12.74 9.61 16.81
CA SER A 202 -13.12 10.23 18.08
C SER A 202 -14.21 9.39 18.78
N SER A 203 -14.22 9.42 20.12
CA SER A 203 -15.21 8.70 20.93
C SER A 203 -15.27 7.18 20.74
N SER A 204 -14.21 6.58 20.18
CA SER A 204 -14.09 5.13 19.94
C SER A 204 -12.72 4.57 20.33
N SER A 205 -12.01 5.23 21.25
CA SER A 205 -10.68 4.84 21.72
C SER A 205 -9.66 4.69 20.60
N ASN A 206 -9.71 5.57 19.58
CA ASN A 206 -8.85 5.55 18.39
C ASN A 206 -9.00 4.34 17.46
N LYS A 207 -10.08 3.57 17.57
CA LYS A 207 -10.40 2.53 16.56
C LYS A 207 -10.71 3.17 15.21
N SER A 208 -10.47 2.42 14.14
CA SER A 208 -10.86 2.78 12.77
C SER A 208 -12.33 2.43 12.53
N VAL A 209 -13.24 3.39 12.69
CA VAL A 209 -14.68 3.13 12.56
C VAL A 209 -15.39 4.18 11.73
N THR A 210 -16.41 3.75 10.98
CA THR A 210 -17.31 4.61 10.21
C THR A 210 -18.25 5.42 11.11
N GLY A 211 -18.84 6.48 10.59
CA GLY A 211 -19.87 7.28 11.29
C GLY A 211 -19.34 8.13 12.45
N LYS A 212 -18.03 8.30 12.56
CA LYS A 212 -17.37 9.13 13.58
C LYS A 212 -16.46 10.16 12.93
N ASN A 213 -16.25 11.28 13.61
CA ASN A 213 -15.22 12.23 13.19
C ASN A 213 -13.82 11.68 13.50
N PRO A 214 -12.79 12.07 12.75
CA PRO A 214 -11.40 11.77 13.08
C PRO A 214 -11.08 12.28 14.49
N GLN A 215 -10.31 11.53 15.24
CA GLN A 215 -9.64 12.01 16.43
C GLN A 215 -8.51 12.95 16.03
N ALA A 216 -8.51 14.14 16.57
CA ALA A 216 -7.47 15.15 16.36
C ALA A 216 -7.03 15.79 17.68
N SER A 217 -6.23 16.84 17.64
CA SER A 217 -5.80 17.65 18.79
C SER A 217 -5.03 16.87 19.85
N LYS A 218 -4.23 15.88 19.42
CA LYS A 218 -3.29 15.14 20.27
C LYS A 218 -1.88 15.20 19.70
N THR A 219 -0.90 15.03 20.57
CA THR A 219 0.49 14.85 20.15
C THR A 219 0.69 13.50 19.48
N ARG A 220 1.76 13.37 18.67
CA ARG A 220 2.12 12.08 18.07
C ARG A 220 2.33 11.00 19.12
N SER A 221 3.04 11.32 20.21
CA SER A 221 3.29 10.36 21.29
C SER A 221 2.02 9.95 22.06
N ALA A 222 1.03 10.84 22.18
CA ALA A 222 -0.28 10.47 22.75
C ALA A 222 -1.01 9.47 21.86
N PHE A 223 -1.05 9.69 20.56
CA PHE A 223 -1.60 8.72 19.60
C PHE A 223 -0.86 7.38 19.67
N ARG A 224 0.50 7.39 19.67
CA ARG A 224 1.31 6.17 19.81
C ARG A 224 0.88 5.33 21.00
N THR A 225 0.77 5.94 22.16
CA THR A 225 0.39 5.26 23.41
C THR A 225 -1.04 4.72 23.36
N GLU A 226 -2.00 5.56 22.98
CA GLU A 226 -3.41 5.20 22.99
C GLU A 226 -3.75 4.13 21.95
N ILE A 227 -3.13 4.19 20.76
CA ILE A 227 -3.31 3.19 19.71
C ILE A 227 -2.71 1.85 20.16
N HIS A 228 -1.51 1.86 20.75
CA HIS A 228 -0.88 0.63 21.22
C HIS A 228 -1.69 -0.06 22.34
N ASN A 229 -2.42 0.70 23.13
CA ASN A 229 -3.33 0.16 24.16
C ASN A 229 -4.54 -0.61 23.58
N LEU A 230 -4.79 -0.57 22.27
CA LEU A 230 -5.82 -1.38 21.62
C LEU A 230 -5.48 -2.87 21.61
N GLY A 231 -4.20 -3.25 21.64
CA GLY A 231 -3.79 -4.65 21.72
C GLY A 231 -2.41 -4.94 21.18
N ALA A 232 -1.98 -6.19 21.33
CA ALA A 232 -0.71 -6.66 20.82
C ALA A 232 -0.64 -6.49 19.28
N GLY A 233 0.51 -6.07 18.77
CA GLY A 233 0.73 -5.83 17.35
C GLY A 233 0.01 -4.60 16.78
N VAL A 234 -0.74 -3.85 17.59
CA VAL A 234 -1.41 -2.62 17.17
C VAL A 234 -0.52 -1.42 17.46
N TRP A 235 -0.26 -0.64 16.41
CA TRP A 235 0.66 0.51 16.45
C TRP A 235 0.04 1.72 15.75
N GLN A 236 0.52 2.90 16.07
CA GLN A 236 0.31 4.05 15.20
C GLN A 236 0.95 3.74 13.84
N TRP A 237 0.28 4.10 12.72
CA TRP A 237 0.86 3.83 11.42
C TRP A 237 2.20 4.57 11.26
N ASP A 238 3.11 3.98 10.50
CA ASP A 238 4.48 4.43 10.44
C ASP A 238 4.95 4.73 9.01
N TRP A 239 6.18 5.24 8.92
CA TRP A 239 6.80 5.56 7.63
C TRP A 239 6.92 4.33 6.71
N ALA A 240 7.14 3.15 7.26
CA ALA A 240 7.21 1.92 6.47
C ALA A 240 5.88 1.59 5.80
N MET A 241 4.76 1.73 6.53
CA MET A 241 3.41 1.55 6.00
C MET A 241 3.08 2.64 4.97
N HIS A 242 3.40 3.90 5.27
CA HIS A 242 3.17 5.01 4.36
C HIS A 242 3.92 4.82 3.03
N LEU A 243 5.22 4.49 3.07
CA LEU A 243 6.01 4.20 1.88
C LEU A 243 5.47 2.99 1.10
N THR A 244 5.03 1.95 1.80
CA THR A 244 4.40 0.77 1.19
C THR A 244 3.19 1.17 0.35
N ILE A 245 2.30 2.01 0.89
CA ILE A 245 1.11 2.52 0.19
C ILE A 245 1.51 3.45 -0.97
N GLN A 246 2.49 4.34 -0.76
CA GLN A 246 3.00 5.21 -1.82
C GLN A 246 3.53 4.43 -3.03
N MET A 247 4.28 3.36 -2.81
CA MET A 247 4.80 2.53 -3.90
C MET A 247 3.70 1.79 -4.65
N LEU A 248 2.70 1.24 -3.94
CA LEU A 248 1.53 0.62 -4.55
C LEU A 248 0.76 1.61 -5.44
N TYR A 249 0.51 2.81 -4.92
CA TYR A 249 -0.15 3.87 -5.67
C TYR A 249 0.65 4.28 -6.92
N LEU A 250 1.96 4.53 -6.78
CA LEU A 250 2.79 4.98 -7.90
C LEU A 250 2.81 3.98 -9.05
N VAL A 251 2.96 2.69 -8.75
CA VAL A 251 2.99 1.65 -9.79
C VAL A 251 1.63 1.52 -10.47
N GLU A 252 0.53 1.65 -9.71
CA GLU A 252 -0.82 1.56 -10.25
C GLU A 252 -1.19 2.78 -11.11
N PHE A 253 -1.01 4.00 -10.58
CA PHE A 253 -1.49 5.22 -11.22
C PHE A 253 -0.48 5.87 -12.17
N ALA A 254 0.80 5.63 -11.99
CA ALA A 254 1.89 6.26 -12.77
C ALA A 254 1.78 7.79 -12.80
N ASP A 255 1.34 8.40 -11.70
CA ASP A 255 1.20 9.85 -11.55
C ASP A 255 1.42 10.24 -10.07
N TRP A 256 2.18 11.31 -9.83
CA TRP A 256 2.40 11.84 -8.49
C TRP A 256 1.19 12.60 -7.93
N HIS A 257 0.29 13.03 -8.79
CA HIS A 257 -0.84 13.89 -8.40
C HIS A 257 -2.05 13.05 -7.96
N SER A 258 -2.00 12.48 -6.75
CA SER A 258 -3.05 11.62 -6.21
C SER A 258 -4.42 12.28 -6.16
N GLN A 259 -4.48 13.57 -5.83
CA GLN A 259 -5.72 14.33 -5.78
C GLN A 259 -6.38 14.46 -7.18
N LYS A 260 -5.57 14.75 -8.22
CA LYS A 260 -6.08 14.84 -9.60
C LYS A 260 -6.52 13.47 -10.11
N CYS A 261 -5.77 12.42 -9.79
CA CYS A 261 -6.08 11.06 -10.23
C CYS A 261 -7.35 10.52 -9.59
N ILE A 262 -7.55 10.72 -8.27
CA ILE A 262 -8.63 10.08 -7.52
C ILE A 262 -9.67 11.08 -7.04
N GLY A 263 -9.25 12.18 -6.43
CA GLY A 263 -10.12 13.23 -5.90
C GLY A 263 -9.42 14.11 -4.87
N TYR A 264 -9.91 15.32 -4.67
CA TYR A 264 -9.23 16.33 -3.84
C TYR A 264 -9.50 16.19 -2.34
N GLY A 265 -10.43 15.34 -1.96
CA GLY A 265 -10.79 15.18 -0.56
C GLY A 265 -11.58 16.34 0.02
N CYS A 266 -11.71 16.40 1.35
CA CYS A 266 -12.53 17.39 2.02
C CYS A 266 -11.83 18.73 2.31
N GLY A 267 -10.83 19.08 1.55
CA GLY A 267 -10.19 20.39 1.65
C GLY A 267 -11.16 21.55 1.54
N ASN A 268 -10.73 22.73 2.00
CA ASN A 268 -11.54 23.98 1.97
C ASN A 268 -12.85 23.91 2.78
N ASN A 269 -12.89 23.08 3.81
CA ASN A 269 -13.96 23.01 4.80
C ASN A 269 -13.59 23.75 6.09
N SER A 270 -14.58 24.09 6.91
CA SER A 270 -14.38 24.79 8.18
C SER A 270 -14.11 23.84 9.35
N SER A 271 -14.36 22.54 9.19
CA SER A 271 -14.21 21.53 10.24
C SER A 271 -14.02 20.13 9.65
N THR A 272 -13.61 19.20 10.49
CA THR A 272 -13.59 17.76 10.15
C THR A 272 -14.96 17.26 9.76
N GLN A 273 -14.99 16.28 8.87
CA GLN A 273 -16.20 15.61 8.40
C GLN A 273 -16.28 14.20 8.97
N THR A 274 -17.49 13.69 9.09
CA THR A 274 -17.72 12.30 9.53
C THR A 274 -17.15 11.32 8.51
N GLN A 275 -16.40 10.34 8.96
CA GLN A 275 -15.80 9.27 8.16
C GLN A 275 -16.85 8.27 7.68
N GLY A 276 -16.54 7.53 6.63
CA GLY A 276 -17.41 6.52 6.04
C GLY A 276 -18.21 7.03 4.85
N ALA A 277 -17.92 8.22 4.33
CA ALA A 277 -18.57 8.71 3.12
C ALA A 277 -18.32 7.80 1.90
N SER A 278 -17.22 7.05 1.88
CA SER A 278 -16.91 6.08 0.83
C SER A 278 -17.50 4.69 1.03
N ASP A 279 -18.24 4.43 2.10
CA ASP A 279 -18.76 3.08 2.41
C ASP A 279 -19.75 2.55 1.38
N SER A 280 -20.52 3.45 0.76
CA SER A 280 -21.45 3.11 -0.32
C SER A 280 -20.85 3.14 -1.72
N MET A 281 -19.53 3.38 -1.83
CA MET A 281 -18.86 3.44 -3.12
C MET A 281 -18.81 2.03 -3.74
N PRO A 282 -19.22 1.86 -5.01
CA PRO A 282 -19.28 0.54 -5.65
C PRO A 282 -17.90 0.00 -6.04
N TYR A 283 -16.84 0.78 -5.85
CA TYR A 283 -15.48 0.42 -6.22
C TYR A 283 -14.48 0.89 -5.16
N HIS A 284 -13.45 0.11 -4.92
CA HIS A 284 -12.47 0.31 -3.83
C HIS A 284 -11.57 1.56 -3.99
N THR A 285 -11.62 2.25 -5.12
CA THR A 285 -10.77 3.44 -5.39
C THR A 285 -11.58 4.50 -6.11
N GLY A 286 -11.63 5.70 -5.53
CA GLY A 286 -12.37 6.80 -6.13
C GLY A 286 -12.80 7.85 -5.13
N THR A 287 -13.82 8.62 -5.52
CA THR A 287 -14.37 9.73 -4.73
C THR A 287 -15.88 9.76 -4.79
N MET A 288 -16.51 10.09 -3.66
CA MET A 288 -17.95 10.38 -3.58
C MET A 288 -18.31 11.80 -4.04
N GLN A 289 -17.36 12.55 -4.56
CA GLN A 289 -17.59 13.87 -5.15
C GLN A 289 -18.13 13.76 -6.57
N SER A 290 -18.89 14.74 -7.00
CA SER A 290 -19.44 14.79 -8.37
C SER A 290 -18.37 15.07 -9.44
N SER A 291 -17.21 15.56 -9.04
CA SER A 291 -16.06 15.86 -9.91
C SER A 291 -14.76 15.67 -9.14
N ARG A 292 -13.69 15.24 -9.84
CA ARG A 292 -12.34 15.13 -9.25
C ARG A 292 -11.71 16.48 -8.92
N THR A 293 -12.27 17.57 -9.41
CA THR A 293 -11.79 18.93 -9.19
C THR A 293 -12.56 19.68 -8.11
N THR A 294 -13.58 19.08 -7.52
CA THR A 294 -14.34 19.66 -6.41
C THR A 294 -13.88 19.10 -5.08
N TYR A 295 -13.91 19.93 -4.04
CA TYR A 295 -13.67 19.49 -2.67
C TYR A 295 -14.93 18.79 -2.12
N GLY A 296 -14.72 17.77 -1.31
CA GLY A 296 -15.79 17.00 -0.67
C GLY A 296 -15.18 15.86 0.15
N VAL A 297 -16.00 14.96 0.63
CA VAL A 297 -15.58 13.83 1.46
C VAL A 297 -15.65 12.49 0.71
N GLY A 298 -15.04 11.45 1.28
CA GLY A 298 -15.13 10.10 0.74
C GLY A 298 -14.20 9.86 -0.44
N VAL A 299 -12.95 10.29 -0.32
CA VAL A 299 -11.86 9.85 -1.20
C VAL A 299 -11.25 8.58 -0.62
N GLN A 300 -11.10 7.54 -1.42
CA GLN A 300 -10.41 6.33 -0.99
C GLN A 300 -9.49 5.77 -2.08
N TYR A 301 -8.40 5.14 -1.64
CA TYR A 301 -7.50 4.32 -2.45
C TYR A 301 -7.47 2.91 -1.89
N ARG A 302 -7.87 1.93 -2.72
CA ARG A 302 -7.89 0.51 -2.34
C ARG A 302 -8.51 0.27 -0.95
N HIS A 303 -9.73 0.77 -0.77
CA HIS A 303 -10.51 0.74 0.48
C HIS A 303 -9.99 1.65 1.62
N ILE A 304 -8.82 2.26 1.52
CA ILE A 304 -8.30 3.16 2.56
C ILE A 304 -8.89 4.55 2.32
N GLU A 305 -9.81 4.98 3.18
CA GLU A 305 -10.44 6.31 3.11
C GLU A 305 -9.52 7.37 3.73
N GLY A 306 -9.42 8.52 3.10
CA GLY A 306 -8.84 9.71 3.69
C GLY A 306 -7.31 9.74 3.82
N LEU A 307 -6.55 9.15 2.86
CA LEU A 307 -5.08 9.23 2.90
C LEU A 307 -4.52 10.66 2.73
N TRP A 308 -5.32 11.58 2.21
CA TRP A 308 -5.02 13.01 2.07
C TRP A 308 -6.27 13.86 2.26
N ASP A 309 -7.18 13.38 3.08
CA ASP A 309 -8.50 13.95 3.30
C ASP A 309 -8.74 14.14 4.80
N ASN A 310 -9.60 15.06 5.17
CA ASN A 310 -10.18 15.27 6.49
C ASN A 310 -9.19 15.78 7.55
N VAL A 311 -8.18 15.01 7.93
CA VAL A 311 -7.07 15.42 8.79
C VAL A 311 -5.74 14.91 8.25
N TYR A 312 -4.68 15.65 8.49
CA TYR A 312 -3.34 15.09 8.35
C TYR A 312 -3.15 13.91 9.31
N ASP A 313 -2.35 12.95 8.93
CA ASP A 313 -1.99 11.85 9.79
C ASP A 313 -0.57 12.02 10.38
N TRP A 314 -0.45 12.13 11.72
CA TRP A 314 0.84 11.88 12.34
C TRP A 314 1.37 10.53 11.91
N VAL A 315 2.62 10.48 11.41
CA VAL A 315 3.29 9.24 11.02
C VAL A 315 4.42 8.95 11.99
N ASP A 316 4.47 7.69 12.48
CA ASP A 316 5.48 7.26 13.44
C ASP A 316 6.65 6.51 12.78
N GLY A 317 7.59 5.98 13.56
CA GLY A 317 8.77 5.30 13.03
C GLY A 317 9.74 6.20 12.27
N CYS A 318 9.59 7.50 12.36
CA CYS A 318 10.48 8.48 11.73
C CYS A 318 10.57 9.77 12.55
N TYR A 319 11.67 10.51 12.37
CA TYR A 319 11.83 11.86 12.90
C TYR A 319 12.88 12.64 12.11
N TYR A 320 12.83 13.96 12.23
CA TYR A 320 13.88 14.86 11.70
C TYR A 320 14.88 15.27 12.77
N ASN A 321 16.12 15.43 12.36
CA ASN A 321 17.19 16.07 13.12
C ASN A 321 18.23 16.68 12.15
N SER A 322 19.42 17.07 12.67
CA SER A 322 20.49 17.63 11.84
C SER A 322 21.04 16.68 10.77
N SER A 323 20.83 15.37 10.91
CA SER A 323 21.19 14.36 9.92
C SER A 323 20.09 14.12 8.87
N GLY A 324 18.98 14.85 8.94
CA GLY A 324 17.83 14.72 8.03
C GLY A 324 16.75 13.81 8.57
N LEU A 325 16.14 13.03 7.65
CA LEU A 325 15.17 11.99 7.97
C LEU A 325 15.87 10.81 8.62
N ASN A 326 15.35 10.39 9.77
CA ASN A 326 15.78 9.19 10.48
C ASN A 326 14.62 8.23 10.57
N LEU A 327 14.89 6.92 10.37
CA LEU A 327 13.89 5.86 10.39
C LEU A 327 14.17 4.88 11.53
N ILE A 328 13.12 4.50 12.23
CA ILE A 328 13.15 3.50 13.31
C ILE A 328 12.43 2.26 12.79
N LEU A 329 13.09 1.11 12.84
CA LEU A 329 12.53 -0.12 12.29
C LEU A 329 11.52 -0.77 13.26
N ASN A 330 11.93 -0.97 14.52
CA ASN A 330 11.14 -1.68 15.52
C ASN A 330 10.05 -0.78 16.12
N PRO A 331 8.76 -1.12 15.99
CA PRO A 331 7.66 -0.31 16.52
C PRO A 331 7.72 -0.08 18.03
N ALA A 332 8.21 -1.05 18.79
CA ALA A 332 8.38 -0.89 20.23
C ALA A 332 9.44 0.15 20.64
N SER A 333 10.28 0.56 19.68
CA SER A 333 11.35 1.55 19.87
C SER A 333 10.99 2.93 19.30
N PHE A 334 9.77 3.15 18.81
CA PHE A 334 9.38 4.42 18.21
C PHE A 334 9.56 5.59 19.18
N SER A 335 10.17 6.64 18.66
CA SER A 335 10.55 7.84 19.41
C SER A 335 10.38 9.08 18.55
N ASP A 336 10.21 10.21 19.19
CA ASP A 336 10.08 11.49 18.50
C ASP A 336 11.42 12.12 18.12
N SER A 337 12.56 11.59 18.62
CA SER A 337 13.85 12.27 18.46
C SER A 337 15.11 11.40 18.50
N SER A 338 14.98 10.08 18.71
CA SER A 338 16.14 9.20 18.93
C SER A 338 15.92 7.76 18.45
N GLY A 339 16.99 6.98 18.38
CA GLY A 339 16.94 5.54 18.08
C GLY A 339 16.80 5.19 16.59
N GLY A 340 16.75 6.17 15.70
CA GLY A 340 16.63 5.95 14.27
C GLY A 340 17.97 5.93 13.53
N THR A 341 17.95 5.35 12.33
CA THR A 341 19.05 5.38 11.37
C THR A 341 18.85 6.53 10.39
N PRO A 342 19.83 7.41 10.18
CA PRO A 342 19.72 8.54 9.26
C PRO A 342 19.67 8.05 7.81
N VAL A 343 18.76 8.62 7.04
CA VAL A 343 18.57 8.36 5.60
C VAL A 343 19.20 9.48 4.76
N GLY A 344 19.12 10.70 5.24
CA GLY A 344 19.64 11.90 4.60
C GLY A 344 18.72 13.10 4.72
N VAL A 345 19.24 14.26 4.31
CA VAL A 345 18.54 15.55 4.36
C VAL A 345 17.66 15.69 3.12
N PRO A 346 16.33 15.79 3.26
CA PRO A 346 15.47 16.09 2.13
C PRO A 346 15.51 17.59 1.78
N SER A 347 15.34 17.91 0.51
CA SER A 347 15.08 19.29 0.08
C SER A 347 13.66 19.69 0.44
N SER A 348 13.49 20.89 1.01
CA SER A 348 12.18 21.43 1.39
C SER A 348 11.59 22.28 0.27
N GLY A 349 10.37 21.98 -0.14
CA GLY A 349 9.67 22.66 -1.23
C GLY A 349 8.89 21.68 -2.11
N TYR A 350 8.48 22.13 -3.28
CA TYR A 350 7.93 21.24 -4.32
C TYR A 350 9.07 20.48 -4.99
N PRO A 351 9.09 19.15 -4.91
CA PRO A 351 10.19 18.38 -5.46
C PRO A 351 10.39 18.58 -6.96
N SER A 352 11.63 18.77 -7.38
CA SER A 352 12.07 18.80 -8.77
C SER A 352 13.09 17.70 -9.09
N ALA A 353 13.55 16.97 -8.06
CA ALA A 353 14.30 15.73 -8.18
C ALA A 353 14.08 14.86 -6.96
N LEU A 354 14.12 13.55 -7.15
CA LEU A 354 14.08 12.55 -6.09
C LEU A 354 15.36 11.72 -6.09
N GLY A 355 15.82 11.37 -4.92
CA GLY A 355 16.96 10.49 -4.72
C GLY A 355 16.58 9.22 -3.99
N VAL A 356 17.03 8.08 -4.51
CA VAL A 356 16.97 6.81 -3.78
C VAL A 356 18.04 6.80 -2.70
N LYS A 357 17.65 6.53 -1.48
CA LYS A 357 18.50 6.41 -0.30
C LYS A 357 18.52 4.95 0.16
N PRO A 358 19.61 4.23 -0.08
CA PRO A 358 19.74 2.84 0.38
C PRO A 358 20.13 2.73 1.85
N ALA A 359 20.64 3.82 2.44
CA ALA A 359 20.97 3.90 3.86
C ALA A 359 19.71 3.91 4.71
N GLY A 360 19.79 3.30 5.90
CA GLY A 360 18.64 3.15 6.77
C GLY A 360 18.21 1.68 6.88
N PRO A 361 17.10 1.41 7.57
CA PRO A 361 16.61 0.04 7.75
C PRO A 361 16.05 -0.56 6.45
N TYR A 362 15.64 0.28 5.50
CA TYR A 362 15.14 -0.10 4.17
C TYR A 362 15.35 1.05 3.18
N PRO A 363 15.52 0.75 1.87
CA PRO A 363 15.60 1.77 0.83
C PRO A 363 14.33 2.64 0.76
N VAL A 364 14.53 3.95 0.65
CA VAL A 364 13.46 4.95 0.50
C VAL A 364 13.81 5.95 -0.60
N PHE A 365 12.87 6.76 -1.02
CA PHE A 365 13.14 7.94 -1.82
C PHE A 365 12.78 9.22 -1.04
N ILE A 366 13.57 10.27 -1.24
CA ILE A 366 13.33 11.60 -0.68
C ILE A 366 13.64 12.68 -1.73
N PRO A 367 13.07 13.88 -1.62
CA PRO A 367 13.46 15.01 -2.47
C PRO A 367 14.94 15.36 -2.33
N THR A 368 15.62 15.52 -3.45
CA THR A 368 17.03 15.98 -3.52
C THR A 368 17.16 17.37 -4.13
N ALA A 369 16.10 17.86 -4.77
CA ALA A 369 15.95 19.24 -5.20
C ALA A 369 14.48 19.67 -5.09
N ALA A 370 14.25 20.96 -4.87
CA ALA A 370 12.94 21.55 -4.66
C ALA A 370 12.82 22.88 -5.42
N ALA A 371 12.77 22.80 -6.74
CA ALA A 371 12.59 23.92 -7.64
C ALA A 371 11.28 23.81 -8.46
N GLY A 372 10.36 22.97 -8.00
CA GLY A 372 9.05 22.77 -8.61
C GLY A 372 7.99 23.75 -8.12
N SER A 373 6.74 23.45 -8.44
CA SER A 373 5.53 24.16 -7.99
C SER A 373 4.38 23.14 -7.87
N ASP A 374 3.23 23.59 -7.42
CA ASP A 374 1.99 22.81 -7.37
C ASP A 374 1.48 22.33 -8.75
N SER A 375 2.06 22.82 -9.82
CA SER A 375 1.76 22.43 -11.21
C SER A 375 2.88 21.63 -11.89
N THR A 376 3.92 21.25 -11.14
CA THR A 376 5.02 20.43 -11.65
C THR A 376 4.86 18.95 -11.26
N TYR A 377 5.91 18.13 -11.37
CA TYR A 377 5.89 16.66 -11.24
C TYR A 377 5.27 16.12 -9.96
N VAL A 378 5.71 16.65 -8.81
CA VAL A 378 5.15 16.35 -7.50
C VAL A 378 4.50 17.63 -6.99
N PRO A 379 3.16 17.73 -7.11
CA PRO A 379 2.43 18.92 -6.67
C PRO A 379 2.32 19.02 -5.15
N ASP A 380 2.71 17.97 -4.45
CA ASP A 380 2.68 17.87 -3.01
C ASP A 380 3.94 18.46 -2.38
N TYR A 381 3.77 19.33 -1.40
CA TYR A 381 4.86 20.01 -0.73
C TYR A 381 5.56 19.09 0.26
N TRP A 382 6.88 19.06 0.22
CA TRP A 382 7.70 18.37 1.20
C TRP A 382 8.40 19.37 2.11
N SER A 383 8.13 19.29 3.40
CA SER A 383 8.74 20.16 4.40
C SER A 383 9.82 19.43 5.19
N PHE A 384 10.89 20.15 5.52
CA PHE A 384 11.98 19.65 6.37
C PHE A 384 12.37 20.69 7.42
N SER A 385 12.67 20.23 8.64
CA SER A 385 13.19 21.08 9.72
C SER A 385 14.07 20.29 10.68
N VAL A 386 15.21 20.85 11.04
CA VAL A 386 16.10 20.26 12.03
C VAL A 386 15.58 20.41 13.48
N SER A 387 14.68 21.37 13.71
CA SER A 387 14.19 21.73 15.06
C SER A 387 12.80 21.13 15.37
N ASN A 388 12.11 20.60 14.39
CA ASN A 388 10.75 20.10 14.53
C ASN A 388 10.69 18.64 14.07
N PRO A 389 10.83 17.68 15.01
CA PRO A 389 11.14 16.31 14.66
C PRO A 389 9.94 15.48 14.17
N CYS A 390 8.69 15.83 14.52
CA CYS A 390 7.55 14.98 14.27
C CYS A 390 6.92 15.24 12.91
N LEU A 391 6.85 14.20 12.07
CA LEU A 391 6.30 14.28 10.73
C LEU A 391 4.81 13.93 10.73
N PHE A 392 4.08 14.58 9.82
CA PHE A 392 2.73 14.20 9.43
C PHE A 392 2.58 14.29 7.90
N VAL A 393 1.62 13.56 7.36
CA VAL A 393 1.45 13.33 5.93
C VAL A 393 0.01 13.56 5.49
N GLY A 394 -0.19 13.64 4.18
CA GLY A 394 -1.50 13.76 3.58
C GLY A 394 -2.02 15.19 3.55
N GLY A 395 -3.32 15.37 3.76
CA GLY A 395 -4.03 16.64 3.74
C GLY A 395 -5.05 16.78 4.86
N SER A 396 -5.67 17.94 5.00
CA SER A 396 -6.69 18.20 6.01
C SER A 396 -7.88 18.98 5.43
N TYR A 397 -8.96 19.06 6.21
CA TYR A 397 -10.17 19.79 5.83
C TYR A 397 -9.95 21.27 5.53
N SER A 398 -8.88 21.88 6.04
CA SER A 398 -8.51 23.27 5.76
C SER A 398 -7.46 23.38 4.64
N GLY A 399 -7.07 22.27 4.05
CA GLY A 399 -6.05 22.22 3.01
C GLY A 399 -6.55 22.71 1.65
N ASN A 400 -5.62 22.70 0.69
CA ASN A 400 -5.87 23.02 -0.70
C ASN A 400 -5.34 21.89 -1.60
N MET A 401 -5.16 22.15 -2.88
CA MET A 401 -4.75 21.16 -3.89
C MET A 401 -3.30 20.64 -3.74
N ASN A 402 -2.53 21.09 -2.75
CA ASN A 402 -1.08 20.81 -2.62
C ASN A 402 -0.78 19.80 -1.53
N PHE A 403 -1.79 19.07 -1.06
CA PHE A 403 -1.70 18.17 0.08
C PHE A 403 -2.28 16.79 -0.29
N GLY A 404 -1.57 16.07 -1.15
CA GLY A 404 -1.91 14.71 -1.56
C GLY A 404 -1.11 13.65 -0.79
N LEU A 405 -1.07 12.44 -1.34
CA LEU A 405 -0.40 11.27 -0.76
C LEU A 405 1.10 11.47 -0.47
N PHE A 406 1.76 12.38 -1.19
CA PHE A 406 3.20 12.65 -1.09
C PHE A 406 3.54 13.88 -0.26
N CYS A 407 2.53 14.57 0.26
CA CYS A 407 2.75 15.70 1.15
C CYS A 407 3.35 15.24 2.48
N VAL A 408 4.44 15.88 2.87
CA VAL A 408 5.11 15.66 4.15
C VAL A 408 5.33 16.99 4.84
N SER A 409 4.91 17.10 6.09
CA SER A 409 5.13 18.28 6.90
C SER A 409 5.56 17.88 8.31
N TYR A 410 5.77 18.86 9.17
CA TYR A 410 6.34 18.63 10.51
C TYR A 410 5.85 19.62 11.55
N TYR A 411 5.95 19.18 12.81
CA TYR A 411 5.85 20.07 13.98
C TYR A 411 6.71 19.56 15.14
N THR A 412 6.71 20.33 16.25
CA THR A 412 7.35 19.91 17.50
C THR A 412 6.63 18.70 18.11
N ALA A 413 7.33 17.94 18.97
CA ALA A 413 6.76 16.77 19.63
C ALA A 413 5.57 17.10 20.57
N SER A 414 5.48 18.34 21.06
CA SER A 414 4.39 18.82 21.92
C SER A 414 3.21 19.43 21.15
N TYR A 415 3.30 19.53 19.83
CA TYR A 415 2.27 20.19 19.03
C TYR A 415 0.98 19.38 18.96
N THR A 416 -0.13 20.09 19.05
CA THR A 416 -1.48 19.55 18.87
C THR A 416 -2.29 20.47 17.96
N SER A 417 -3.14 19.93 17.12
CA SER A 417 -3.95 20.71 16.19
C SER A 417 -5.22 19.96 15.81
N ALA A 418 -6.31 20.71 15.62
CA ALA A 418 -7.56 20.17 15.08
C ALA A 418 -7.40 19.65 13.62
N TYR A 419 -6.32 20.03 12.94
CA TYR A 419 -6.03 19.59 11.58
C TYR A 419 -5.25 18.27 11.52
N ILE A 420 -4.73 17.78 12.64
CA ILE A 420 -3.84 16.61 12.66
C ILE A 420 -4.43 15.53 13.55
N GLY A 421 -4.71 14.40 12.93
CA GLY A 421 -5.10 13.14 13.55
C GLY A 421 -4.00 12.10 13.43
N SER A 422 -4.40 10.86 13.36
CA SER A 422 -3.52 9.73 13.04
C SER A 422 -4.34 8.54 12.56
N ARG A 423 -3.64 7.51 12.12
CA ARG A 423 -4.19 6.23 11.67
C ARG A 423 -3.50 5.10 12.43
N LEU A 424 -4.19 4.00 12.63
CA LEU A 424 -3.59 2.80 13.21
C LEU A 424 -3.12 1.82 12.11
N GLN A 425 -2.17 0.97 12.49
CA GLN A 425 -1.79 -0.23 11.76
C GLN A 425 -1.77 -1.43 12.69
N LYS A 426 -1.92 -2.63 12.13
CA LYS A 426 -1.76 -3.88 12.87
C LYS A 426 -0.75 -4.76 12.14
N LEU A 427 0.28 -5.13 12.88
CA LEU A 427 1.39 -5.98 12.46
C LEU A 427 1.26 -7.29 13.25
N PRO A 428 0.69 -8.36 12.65
CA PRO A 428 0.46 -9.64 13.32
C PRO A 428 1.73 -10.37 13.65
#